data_bf27b10756ccfa2533747eb5916cd99f
#
_entry.id   bf27b10756ccfa2533747eb5916cd99f
#
_cell.length_a   1.000
_cell.length_b   1.000
_cell.length_c   1.000
_cell.angle_alpha   90.00
_cell.angle_beta   90.00
_cell.angle_gamma   90.00
#
_symmetry.space_group_name_H-M   'P 1'
#
loop_
_entity.id
_entity.type
_entity.pdbx_description
1 polymer ?
#
loop_
_entity_poly.entity_id
_entity_poly.type
_entity_poly.pdbx_seq_one_letter_code
_entity_poly.pdbx_strand_id
1 'polypeptide(L)'
;NIRQPEEREVNALLSTPKDIKKVNRIQVALLLPFMTNETTQSSATSRFVEYYEGLLLAVDSLRNMGTSIELSVYDTGNGTKKVKEILKEDALSNANLIIGAVQNDQIGLIADFAQKHNIKYVIPFTSKNDDVLSNANVYQVNTPHSYLYSKAAQAGCDLFSDYNIILVNIKDKEEKPEFIKAFKTEMQQRDIPFKEVTYKGDTFATDIEAAMVRDKRNVVLPTSASLDAVNKIKAPLRMLSELKEEEKEPYMVNLFGYPEWQTYTRECLEDFYALNTYISVSYTHLRAHETCADL
;
A
#
# COMPACT_ATOMS: atom_id res chain seq x y z
N ASN A 1 0.95 -10.19 -19.46
CA ASN A 1 1.03 -9.05 -20.37
C ASN A 1 0.10 -7.95 -19.87
N ILE A 2 0.60 -7.09 -19.00
CA ILE A 2 -0.05 -5.79 -18.76
C ILE A 2 0.28 -4.98 -20.02
N ARG A 3 -0.70 -4.87 -20.92
CA ARG A 3 -0.59 -4.03 -22.12
C ARG A 3 -0.36 -2.59 -21.65
N GLN A 4 0.79 -2.02 -21.96
CA GLN A 4 0.94 -0.57 -21.81
C GLN A 4 -0.11 0.09 -22.71
N PRO A 5 -0.92 1.02 -22.19
CA PRO A 5 -1.89 1.73 -23.00
C PRO A 5 -1.18 2.43 -24.16
N GLU A 6 -1.72 2.35 -25.35
CA GLU A 6 -1.17 3.09 -26.49
C GLU A 6 -1.27 4.59 -26.22
N GLU A 7 -0.33 5.37 -26.77
CA GLU A 7 -0.28 6.84 -26.62
C GLU A 7 -1.62 7.52 -26.93
N ARG A 8 -2.40 6.93 -27.84
CA ARG A 8 -3.77 7.36 -28.16
C ARG A 8 -4.77 7.15 -27.03
N GLU A 9 -4.64 6.06 -26.27
CA GLU A 9 -5.50 5.76 -25.10
C GLU A 9 -5.15 6.69 -23.94
N VAL A 10 -3.86 6.96 -23.73
CA VAL A 10 -3.40 7.92 -22.72
C VAL A 10 -3.87 9.34 -23.08
N ASN A 11 -3.75 9.75 -24.34
CA ASN A 11 -4.20 11.06 -24.80
C ASN A 11 -5.73 11.20 -24.79
N ALA A 12 -6.49 10.11 -24.98
CA ALA A 12 -7.95 10.12 -24.83
C ALA A 12 -8.38 10.25 -23.35
N LEU A 13 -7.63 9.65 -22.42
CA LEU A 13 -7.84 9.79 -20.97
C LEU A 13 -7.43 11.18 -20.46
N LEU A 14 -6.39 11.78 -21.04
CA LEU A 14 -5.90 13.10 -20.69
C LEU A 14 -6.59 14.23 -21.49
N SER A 15 -7.35 13.91 -22.53
CA SER A 15 -8.12 14.92 -23.25
C SER A 15 -9.22 15.47 -22.35
N THR A 16 -9.20 16.76 -22.11
CA THR A 16 -10.29 17.46 -21.40
C THR A 16 -11.62 17.15 -22.10
N PRO A 17 -12.63 16.64 -21.38
CA PRO A 17 -13.94 16.40 -21.97
C PRO A 17 -14.45 17.67 -22.62
N LYS A 18 -14.93 17.56 -23.87
CA LYS A 18 -15.45 18.72 -24.64
C LYS A 18 -16.65 19.41 -23.97
N ASP A 19 -17.30 18.75 -23.02
CA ASP A 19 -18.47 19.23 -22.28
C ASP A 19 -18.16 19.43 -20.78
N ILE A 20 -17.17 20.25 -20.46
CA ILE A 20 -17.00 20.71 -19.06
C ILE A 20 -18.13 21.70 -18.76
N LYS A 21 -19.15 21.26 -18.02
CA LYS A 21 -20.14 22.14 -17.45
C LYS A 21 -19.41 23.07 -16.44
N LYS A 22 -19.29 24.35 -16.78
CA LYS A 22 -18.84 25.33 -15.80
C LYS A 22 -19.87 25.41 -14.67
N VAL A 23 -19.44 25.02 -13.46
CA VAL A 23 -20.25 25.17 -12.25
C VAL A 23 -19.87 26.49 -11.57
N ASN A 24 -20.84 27.28 -11.15
CA ASN A 24 -20.60 28.52 -10.43
C ASN A 24 -20.11 28.28 -8.99
N ARG A 25 -20.34 27.09 -8.47
CA ARG A 25 -19.96 26.66 -7.12
C ARG A 25 -19.59 25.19 -7.16
N ILE A 26 -18.46 24.84 -6.57
CA ILE A 26 -18.02 23.45 -6.42
C ILE A 26 -18.51 22.94 -5.08
N GLN A 27 -19.32 21.89 -5.10
CA GLN A 27 -19.81 21.21 -3.90
C GLN A 27 -18.86 20.06 -3.57
N VAL A 28 -18.19 20.17 -2.41
CA VAL A 28 -17.22 19.20 -1.92
C VAL A 28 -17.77 18.54 -0.65
N ALA A 29 -17.75 17.22 -0.60
CA ALA A 29 -18.09 16.45 0.58
C ALA A 29 -16.81 15.80 1.16
N LEU A 30 -16.53 16.09 2.43
CA LEU A 30 -15.43 15.46 3.18
C LEU A 30 -16.02 14.39 4.11
N LEU A 31 -15.57 13.15 3.95
CA LEU A 31 -16.02 11.97 4.69
C LEU A 31 -14.85 11.40 5.49
N LEU A 32 -14.79 11.67 6.80
CA LEU A 32 -13.70 11.21 7.68
C LEU A 32 -14.23 10.62 8.99
N PRO A 33 -13.50 9.68 9.62
CA PRO A 33 -13.90 9.08 10.88
C PRO A 33 -13.49 9.97 12.07
N PHE A 34 -14.24 11.05 12.29
CA PHE A 34 -14.00 11.99 13.40
C PHE A 34 -14.34 11.41 14.77
N MET A 35 -15.14 10.33 14.81
CA MET A 35 -15.55 9.65 16.06
C MET A 35 -16.19 10.61 17.08
N THR A 36 -17.04 11.51 16.61
CA THR A 36 -17.65 12.58 17.42
C THR A 36 -18.46 12.08 18.62
N ASN A 37 -18.88 10.83 18.62
CA ASN A 37 -19.64 10.20 19.69
C ASN A 37 -18.77 9.45 20.72
N GLU A 38 -17.44 9.41 20.55
CA GLU A 38 -16.53 8.75 21.48
C GLU A 38 -15.98 9.74 22.50
N THR A 39 -15.95 9.33 23.77
CA THR A 39 -15.47 10.17 24.88
C THR A 39 -13.95 10.31 24.93
N THR A 40 -13.22 9.41 24.22
CA THR A 40 -11.75 9.42 24.19
C THR A 40 -11.31 9.48 22.74
N GLN A 41 -10.66 10.58 22.37
CA GLN A 41 -10.07 10.71 21.04
C GLN A 41 -8.78 9.88 20.96
N SER A 42 -8.66 9.05 19.92
CA SER A 42 -7.43 8.36 19.61
C SER A 42 -6.46 9.28 18.86
N SER A 43 -5.16 8.94 18.86
CA SER A 43 -4.17 9.64 18.04
C SER A 43 -4.48 9.60 16.54
N ALA A 44 -5.18 8.57 16.08
CA ALA A 44 -5.64 8.47 14.71
C ALA A 44 -6.74 9.51 14.40
N THR A 45 -7.68 9.73 15.32
CA THR A 45 -8.75 10.73 15.18
C THR A 45 -8.18 12.15 15.10
N SER A 46 -7.16 12.48 15.90
CA SER A 46 -6.49 13.78 15.85
C SER A 46 -5.90 14.08 14.46
N ARG A 47 -5.31 13.10 13.80
CA ARG A 47 -4.77 13.28 12.44
C ARG A 47 -5.85 13.61 11.40
N PHE A 48 -7.07 13.11 11.56
CA PHE A 48 -8.17 13.46 10.66
C PHE A 48 -8.69 14.88 10.91
N VAL A 49 -8.62 15.37 12.15
CA VAL A 49 -8.88 16.77 12.47
C VAL A 49 -7.83 17.67 11.85
N GLU A 50 -6.54 17.36 12.00
CA GLU A 50 -5.43 18.10 11.35
C GLU A 50 -5.58 18.13 9.81
N TYR A 51 -5.96 17.00 9.21
CA TYR A 51 -6.24 16.96 7.78
C TYR A 51 -7.40 17.88 7.38
N TYR A 52 -8.46 17.90 8.18
CA TYR A 52 -9.61 18.79 7.96
C TYR A 52 -9.20 20.26 8.09
N GLU A 53 -8.40 20.63 9.08
CA GLU A 53 -7.86 21.97 9.23
C GLU A 53 -7.02 22.38 8.00
N GLY A 54 -6.16 21.48 7.52
CA GLY A 54 -5.41 21.72 6.28
C GLY A 54 -6.33 21.90 5.05
N LEU A 55 -7.42 21.13 4.97
CA LEU A 55 -8.40 21.30 3.89
C LEU A 55 -9.11 22.67 3.98
N LEU A 56 -9.44 23.14 5.18
CA LEU A 56 -10.04 24.48 5.36
C LEU A 56 -9.12 25.59 4.86
N LEU A 57 -7.81 25.50 5.15
CA LEU A 57 -6.81 26.44 4.62
C LEU A 57 -6.76 26.39 3.09
N ALA A 58 -6.82 25.21 2.50
CA ALA A 58 -6.84 25.07 1.04
C ALA A 58 -8.13 25.67 0.43
N VAL A 59 -9.30 25.44 1.06
CA VAL A 59 -10.58 26.02 0.63
C VAL A 59 -10.52 27.56 0.69
N ASP A 60 -9.97 28.11 1.77
CA ASP A 60 -9.82 29.57 1.91
C ASP A 60 -8.90 30.15 0.83
N SER A 61 -7.77 29.50 0.58
CA SER A 61 -6.85 29.89 -0.49
C SER A 61 -7.53 29.88 -1.86
N LEU A 62 -8.30 28.85 -2.18
CA LEU A 62 -9.02 28.74 -3.45
C LEU A 62 -10.13 29.81 -3.57
N ARG A 63 -10.80 30.15 -2.47
CA ARG A 63 -11.77 31.25 -2.43
C ARG A 63 -11.10 32.57 -2.73
N ASN A 64 -9.94 32.84 -2.16
CA ASN A 64 -9.16 34.06 -2.44
C ASN A 64 -8.72 34.14 -3.90
N MET A 65 -8.57 32.99 -4.58
CA MET A 65 -8.31 32.89 -6.01
C MET A 65 -9.60 32.99 -6.88
N GLY A 66 -10.75 33.24 -6.29
CA GLY A 66 -12.02 33.43 -7.00
C GLY A 66 -12.86 32.15 -7.22
N THR A 67 -12.47 31.02 -6.61
CA THR A 67 -13.24 29.76 -6.72
C THR A 67 -14.29 29.69 -5.62
N SER A 68 -15.57 29.53 -5.98
CA SER A 68 -16.65 29.32 -5.01
C SER A 68 -16.72 27.87 -4.61
N ILE A 69 -16.51 27.55 -3.31
CA ILE A 69 -16.53 26.20 -2.76
C ILE A 69 -17.56 26.15 -1.62
N GLU A 70 -18.40 25.14 -1.66
CA GLU A 70 -19.30 24.73 -0.58
C GLU A 70 -18.79 23.38 -0.03
N LEU A 71 -18.38 23.36 1.24
CA LEU A 71 -17.82 22.19 1.90
C LEU A 71 -18.84 21.62 2.89
N SER A 72 -19.25 20.38 2.66
CA SER A 72 -20.03 19.57 3.59
C SER A 72 -19.13 18.54 4.27
N VAL A 73 -19.24 18.40 5.59
CA VAL A 73 -18.35 17.53 6.38
C VAL A 73 -19.18 16.47 7.09
N TYR A 74 -18.79 15.21 6.94
CA TYR A 74 -19.48 14.04 7.46
C TYR A 74 -18.55 13.19 8.32
N ASP A 75 -19.06 12.77 9.50
CA ASP A 75 -18.38 11.79 10.35
C ASP A 75 -18.77 10.36 9.95
N THR A 76 -17.86 9.63 9.31
CA THR A 76 -18.12 8.25 8.87
C THR A 76 -18.16 7.25 10.00
N GLY A 77 -17.61 7.58 11.17
CA GLY A 77 -17.49 6.65 12.29
C GLY A 77 -16.73 5.37 11.90
N ASN A 78 -16.95 4.32 12.69
CA ASN A 78 -16.45 2.99 12.43
C ASN A 78 -17.46 2.15 11.64
N GLY A 79 -16.94 1.30 10.71
CA GLY A 79 -17.74 0.40 9.90
C GLY A 79 -18.67 1.11 8.91
N THR A 80 -19.56 0.36 8.28
CA THR A 80 -20.30 0.83 7.10
C THR A 80 -21.66 1.48 7.41
N LYS A 81 -22.15 1.42 8.66
CA LYS A 81 -23.51 1.84 8.99
C LYS A 81 -23.75 3.33 8.72
N LYS A 82 -22.92 4.20 9.30
CA LYS A 82 -23.04 5.65 9.11
C LYS A 82 -22.86 6.04 7.63
N VAL A 83 -21.90 5.44 6.94
CA VAL A 83 -21.69 5.70 5.51
C VAL A 83 -22.93 5.37 4.70
N LYS A 84 -23.61 4.24 4.95
CA LYS A 84 -24.86 3.88 4.29
C LYS A 84 -26.00 4.87 4.56
N GLU A 85 -26.00 5.53 5.70
CA GLU A 85 -26.94 6.61 6.03
C GLU A 85 -26.60 7.89 5.27
N ILE A 86 -25.34 8.31 5.28
CA ILE A 86 -24.82 9.48 4.56
C ILE A 86 -25.08 9.37 3.04
N LEU A 87 -24.88 8.18 2.45
CA LEU A 87 -25.12 7.95 1.03
C LEU A 87 -26.59 8.05 0.59
N LYS A 88 -27.54 8.19 1.54
CA LYS A 88 -28.95 8.42 1.24
C LYS A 88 -29.32 9.90 1.24
N GLU A 89 -28.42 10.78 1.65
CA GLU A 89 -28.67 12.21 1.68
C GLU A 89 -28.65 12.81 0.28
N ASP A 90 -29.72 13.53 -0.08
CA ASP A 90 -29.85 14.19 -1.39
C ASP A 90 -28.70 15.19 -1.65
N ALA A 91 -28.21 15.84 -0.60
CA ALA A 91 -27.10 16.77 -0.68
C ALA A 91 -25.83 16.11 -1.22
N LEU A 92 -25.55 14.85 -0.85
CA LEU A 92 -24.38 14.14 -1.30
C LEU A 92 -24.47 13.73 -2.78
N SER A 93 -25.66 13.41 -3.27
CA SER A 93 -25.90 13.06 -4.67
C SER A 93 -25.65 14.23 -5.63
N ASN A 94 -25.67 15.46 -5.14
CA ASN A 94 -25.37 16.68 -5.90
C ASN A 94 -23.90 17.13 -5.76
N ALA A 95 -23.09 16.45 -4.99
CA ALA A 95 -21.67 16.78 -4.83
C ALA A 95 -20.91 16.66 -6.16
N ASN A 96 -19.95 17.55 -6.38
CA ASN A 96 -19.04 17.46 -7.51
C ASN A 96 -17.80 16.60 -7.17
N LEU A 97 -17.41 16.63 -5.90
CA LEU A 97 -16.24 15.97 -5.38
C LEU A 97 -16.51 15.37 -3.99
N ILE A 98 -16.15 14.13 -3.80
CA ILE A 98 -16.10 13.47 -2.50
C ILE A 98 -14.62 13.22 -2.16
N ILE A 99 -14.21 13.55 -0.94
CA ILE A 99 -12.85 13.30 -0.43
C ILE A 99 -12.99 12.50 0.86
N GLY A 100 -12.24 11.41 0.98
CA GLY A 100 -12.14 10.72 2.26
C GLY A 100 -12.46 9.25 2.20
N ALA A 101 -13.05 8.77 3.29
CA ALA A 101 -13.04 7.44 3.84
C ALA A 101 -11.61 6.87 4.04
N VAL A 102 -11.51 6.01 5.03
CA VAL A 102 -10.23 5.41 5.44
C VAL A 102 -10.29 3.88 5.39
N GLN A 103 -11.45 3.31 5.71
CA GLN A 103 -11.67 1.87 5.76
C GLN A 103 -12.08 1.34 4.37
N ASN A 104 -11.48 0.25 3.93
CA ASN A 104 -11.72 -0.30 2.59
C ASN A 104 -13.19 -0.68 2.33
N ASP A 105 -13.90 -1.16 3.35
CA ASP A 105 -15.33 -1.47 3.26
C ASP A 105 -16.21 -0.22 3.08
N GLN A 106 -15.79 0.93 3.59
CA GLN A 106 -16.43 2.23 3.36
C GLN A 106 -16.10 2.75 1.96
N ILE A 107 -14.84 2.62 1.55
CA ILE A 107 -14.33 3.11 0.26
C ILE A 107 -15.11 2.49 -0.90
N GLY A 108 -15.28 1.17 -0.92
CA GLY A 108 -16.04 0.50 -1.98
C GLY A 108 -17.46 1.01 -2.12
N LEU A 109 -18.18 1.23 -0.99
CA LEU A 109 -19.55 1.78 -1.03
C LEU A 109 -19.60 3.19 -1.62
N ILE A 110 -18.62 4.04 -1.29
CA ILE A 110 -18.53 5.41 -1.81
C ILE A 110 -18.10 5.40 -3.28
N ALA A 111 -17.20 4.50 -3.68
CA ALA A 111 -16.78 4.35 -5.06
C ALA A 111 -17.94 3.97 -5.98
N ASP A 112 -18.77 2.99 -5.57
CA ASP A 112 -19.99 2.61 -6.28
C ASP A 112 -21.00 3.77 -6.39
N PHE A 113 -21.18 4.50 -5.30
CA PHE A 113 -22.05 5.68 -5.27
C PHE A 113 -21.54 6.78 -6.19
N ALA A 114 -20.23 7.07 -6.15
CA ALA A 114 -19.61 8.08 -6.99
C ALA A 114 -19.72 7.72 -8.49
N GLN A 115 -19.55 6.47 -8.84
CA GLN A 115 -19.76 5.98 -10.20
C GLN A 115 -21.22 6.17 -10.66
N LYS A 116 -22.17 5.76 -9.82
CA LYS A 116 -23.60 5.86 -10.11
C LYS A 116 -24.07 7.31 -10.35
N HIS A 117 -23.55 8.26 -9.59
CA HIS A 117 -23.92 9.67 -9.65
C HIS A 117 -22.95 10.53 -10.46
N ASN A 118 -21.94 9.94 -11.11
CA ASN A 118 -20.88 10.61 -11.85
C ASN A 118 -20.16 11.70 -11.04
N ILE A 119 -19.87 11.41 -9.75
CA ILE A 119 -19.16 12.28 -8.83
C ILE A 119 -17.68 11.89 -8.84
N LYS A 120 -16.77 12.85 -8.75
CA LYS A 120 -15.35 12.57 -8.57
C LYS A 120 -15.08 12.17 -7.12
N TYR A 121 -14.35 11.08 -6.91
CA TYR A 121 -14.05 10.56 -5.58
C TYR A 121 -12.55 10.43 -5.36
N VAL A 122 -12.01 11.14 -4.37
CA VAL A 122 -10.60 11.12 -4.01
C VAL A 122 -10.38 10.32 -2.72
N ILE A 123 -9.50 9.33 -2.78
CA ILE A 123 -9.07 8.50 -1.65
C ILE A 123 -7.70 8.99 -1.18
N PRO A 124 -7.58 9.70 -0.02
CA PRO A 124 -6.33 10.35 0.36
C PRO A 124 -5.34 9.47 1.11
N PHE A 125 -5.77 8.41 1.81
CA PHE A 125 -4.93 7.81 2.86
C PHE A 125 -4.46 6.39 2.61
N THR A 126 -5.12 5.60 1.78
CA THR A 126 -4.77 4.19 1.59
C THR A 126 -4.01 3.95 0.30
N SER A 127 -3.12 2.96 0.33
CA SER A 127 -2.48 2.33 -0.84
C SER A 127 -2.96 0.87 -1.02
N LYS A 128 -3.91 0.42 -0.19
CA LYS A 128 -4.41 -0.97 -0.18
C LYS A 128 -5.75 -1.13 -0.91
N ASN A 129 -6.18 -0.13 -1.66
CA ASN A 129 -7.45 -0.13 -2.39
C ASN A 129 -7.17 -0.11 -3.91
N ASP A 130 -7.88 -0.93 -4.65
CA ASP A 130 -7.72 -1.11 -6.09
C ASP A 130 -8.91 -0.57 -6.92
N ASP A 131 -9.91 0.07 -6.30
CA ASP A 131 -11.08 0.62 -7.01
C ASP A 131 -10.68 1.63 -8.09
N VAL A 132 -9.58 2.36 -7.89
CA VAL A 132 -9.01 3.28 -8.89
C VAL A 132 -8.64 2.60 -10.21
N LEU A 133 -8.38 1.30 -10.20
CA LEU A 133 -7.99 0.54 -11.40
C LEU A 133 -9.19 0.20 -12.30
N SER A 134 -10.40 0.21 -11.76
CA SER A 134 -11.63 -0.20 -12.46
C SER A 134 -12.70 0.88 -12.53
N ASN A 135 -12.65 1.93 -11.70
CA ASN A 135 -13.65 2.98 -11.61
C ASN A 135 -13.07 4.35 -12.01
N ALA A 136 -13.47 4.85 -13.19
CA ALA A 136 -12.99 6.11 -13.75
C ALA A 136 -13.35 7.37 -12.90
N ASN A 137 -14.24 7.25 -11.94
CA ASN A 137 -14.59 8.34 -11.04
C ASN A 137 -13.69 8.39 -9.79
N VAL A 138 -12.90 7.34 -9.54
CA VAL A 138 -12.03 7.22 -8.37
C VAL A 138 -10.63 7.74 -8.68
N TYR A 139 -10.10 8.56 -7.79
CA TYR A 139 -8.74 9.07 -7.78
C TYR A 139 -8.09 8.70 -6.45
N GLN A 140 -6.89 8.18 -6.47
CA GLN A 140 -6.17 7.78 -5.28
C GLN A 140 -4.84 8.54 -5.19
N VAL A 141 -4.58 9.15 -4.02
CA VAL A 141 -3.35 9.93 -3.81
C VAL A 141 -2.15 9.01 -3.68
N ASN A 142 -2.29 7.93 -2.92
CA ASN A 142 -1.22 6.94 -2.77
C ASN A 142 -1.36 5.85 -3.83
N THR A 143 -0.30 5.55 -4.56
CA THR A 143 -0.30 4.48 -5.57
C THR A 143 -0.67 3.13 -4.94
N PRO A 144 -1.64 2.37 -5.49
CA PRO A 144 -1.95 1.03 -5.02
C PRO A 144 -0.70 0.13 -5.04
N HIS A 145 -0.51 -0.66 -3.99
CA HIS A 145 0.63 -1.57 -3.92
C HIS A 145 0.64 -2.58 -5.07
N SER A 146 -0.54 -3.06 -5.48
CA SER A 146 -0.71 -3.98 -6.61
C SER A 146 -0.13 -3.46 -7.93
N TYR A 147 -0.17 -2.14 -8.12
CA TYR A 147 0.39 -1.49 -9.31
C TYR A 147 1.92 -1.62 -9.41
N LEU A 148 2.57 -1.81 -8.27
CA LEU A 148 4.02 -1.89 -8.17
C LEU A 148 4.55 -3.33 -8.27
N TYR A 149 3.69 -4.33 -8.16
CA TYR A 149 4.11 -5.73 -8.06
C TYR A 149 4.99 -6.20 -9.23
N SER A 150 4.62 -5.84 -10.46
CA SER A 150 5.42 -6.21 -11.63
C SER A 150 6.82 -5.57 -11.59
N LYS A 151 6.90 -4.28 -11.27
CA LYS A 151 8.19 -3.57 -11.19
C LYS A 151 9.03 -4.04 -10.01
N ALA A 152 8.40 -4.30 -8.86
CA ALA A 152 9.09 -4.84 -7.69
C ALA A 152 9.62 -6.26 -7.95
N ALA A 153 8.86 -7.08 -8.70
CA ALA A 153 9.30 -8.39 -9.13
C ALA A 153 10.51 -8.31 -10.08
N GLN A 154 10.46 -7.42 -11.08
CA GLN A 154 11.58 -7.18 -11.99
C GLN A 154 12.82 -6.72 -11.23
N ALA A 155 12.72 -5.69 -10.40
CA ALA A 155 13.82 -5.16 -9.60
C ALA A 155 14.39 -6.22 -8.63
N GLY A 156 13.53 -7.03 -8.01
CA GLY A 156 13.97 -8.13 -7.16
C GLY A 156 14.75 -9.20 -7.95
N CYS A 157 14.29 -9.57 -9.14
CA CYS A 157 15.01 -10.49 -10.01
C CYS A 157 16.34 -9.92 -10.50
N ASP A 158 16.42 -8.62 -10.81
CA ASP A 158 17.67 -7.94 -11.16
C ASP A 158 18.66 -7.98 -10.00
N LEU A 159 18.18 -7.68 -8.78
CA LEU A 159 19.03 -7.61 -7.58
C LEU A 159 19.52 -8.97 -7.09
N PHE A 160 18.67 -10.00 -7.21
CA PHE A 160 18.91 -11.32 -6.62
C PHE A 160 19.24 -12.41 -7.64
N SER A 161 19.59 -12.05 -8.88
CA SER A 161 19.88 -13.01 -9.95
C SER A 161 20.92 -14.06 -9.58
N ASP A 162 21.93 -13.68 -8.79
CA ASP A 162 23.03 -14.55 -8.34
C ASP A 162 22.79 -15.18 -6.97
N TYR A 163 21.65 -14.92 -6.33
CA TYR A 163 21.32 -15.40 -4.99
C TYR A 163 20.61 -16.76 -5.06
N ASN A 164 20.65 -17.50 -3.96
CA ASN A 164 19.75 -18.62 -3.73
C ASN A 164 18.41 -18.06 -3.25
N ILE A 165 17.37 -18.09 -4.07
CA ILE A 165 16.07 -17.52 -3.76
C ILE A 165 15.20 -18.57 -3.10
N ILE A 166 14.63 -18.23 -1.93
CA ILE A 166 13.77 -19.11 -1.14
C ILE A 166 12.44 -18.40 -0.85
N LEU A 167 11.37 -18.92 -1.39
CA LEU A 167 10.01 -18.48 -1.07
C LEU A 167 9.49 -19.24 0.15
N VAL A 168 9.04 -18.52 1.17
CA VAL A 168 8.47 -19.13 2.38
C VAL A 168 6.96 -18.98 2.38
N ASN A 169 6.26 -20.09 2.17
CA ASN A 169 4.81 -20.14 2.15
C ASN A 169 4.24 -20.05 3.58
N ILE A 170 3.61 -18.91 3.89
CA ILE A 170 2.94 -18.64 5.17
C ILE A 170 1.50 -18.26 4.88
N LYS A 171 0.55 -19.04 5.42
CA LYS A 171 -0.88 -18.76 5.27
C LYS A 171 -1.35 -17.83 6.37
N ASP A 172 -1.82 -16.65 5.99
CA ASP A 172 -2.51 -15.72 6.88
C ASP A 172 -3.42 -14.73 6.07
N LYS A 173 -3.92 -13.69 6.75
CA LYS A 173 -4.84 -12.72 6.14
C LYS A 173 -4.15 -11.68 5.24
N GLU A 174 -2.83 -11.56 5.33
CA GLU A 174 -2.05 -10.56 4.57
C GLU A 174 -1.16 -11.22 3.50
N GLU A 175 -1.57 -12.37 2.99
CA GLU A 175 -0.93 -13.02 1.85
C GLU A 175 -0.94 -12.10 0.62
N LYS A 176 0.14 -12.16 -0.17
CA LYS A 176 0.32 -11.38 -1.40
C LYS A 176 0.41 -12.30 -2.64
N PRO A 177 -0.64 -13.07 -2.94
CA PRO A 177 -0.58 -14.08 -4.00
C PRO A 177 -0.27 -13.48 -5.37
N GLU A 178 -0.76 -12.27 -5.65
CA GLU A 178 -0.51 -11.58 -6.92
C GLU A 178 0.95 -11.15 -7.07
N PHE A 179 1.56 -10.63 -6.01
CA PHE A 179 2.99 -10.30 -6.00
C PHE A 179 3.85 -11.56 -6.18
N ILE A 180 3.57 -12.62 -5.42
CA ILE A 180 4.29 -13.89 -5.52
C ILE A 180 4.13 -14.49 -6.92
N LYS A 181 2.95 -14.41 -7.52
CA LYS A 181 2.73 -14.83 -8.90
C LYS A 181 3.57 -14.02 -9.89
N ALA A 182 3.59 -12.70 -9.74
CA ALA A 182 4.40 -11.82 -10.59
C ALA A 182 5.89 -12.15 -10.45
N PHE A 183 6.37 -12.36 -9.23
CA PHE A 183 7.76 -12.69 -8.93
C PHE A 183 8.16 -14.05 -9.51
N LYS A 184 7.32 -15.09 -9.32
CA LYS A 184 7.54 -16.41 -9.92
C LYS A 184 7.56 -16.36 -11.45
N THR A 185 6.65 -15.59 -12.05
CA THR A 185 6.60 -15.42 -13.52
C THR A 185 7.88 -14.77 -14.04
N GLU A 186 8.37 -13.74 -13.38
CA GLU A 186 9.59 -13.04 -13.76
C GLU A 186 10.83 -13.95 -13.61
N MET A 187 10.94 -14.69 -12.50
CA MET A 187 12.01 -15.67 -12.31
C MET A 187 12.00 -16.76 -13.40
N GLN A 188 10.82 -17.28 -13.75
CA GLN A 188 10.67 -18.28 -14.81
C GLN A 188 11.08 -17.74 -16.19
N GLN A 189 10.71 -16.49 -16.51
CA GLN A 189 11.08 -15.86 -17.79
C GLN A 189 12.57 -15.61 -17.94
N ARG A 190 13.29 -15.51 -16.80
CA ARG A 190 14.73 -15.26 -16.75
C ARG A 190 15.56 -16.51 -16.44
N ASP A 191 14.93 -17.68 -16.37
CA ASP A 191 15.56 -18.94 -15.96
C ASP A 191 16.29 -18.86 -14.60
N ILE A 192 15.76 -18.04 -13.66
CA ILE A 192 16.29 -17.92 -12.30
C ILE A 192 15.68 -19.02 -11.43
N PRO A 193 16.48 -19.94 -10.88
CA PRO A 193 15.98 -21.02 -10.02
C PRO A 193 15.58 -20.48 -8.65
N PHE A 194 14.51 -21.04 -8.08
CA PHE A 194 14.07 -20.74 -6.72
C PHE A 194 13.60 -21.99 -6.00
N LYS A 195 13.61 -21.95 -4.68
CA LYS A 195 13.10 -23.02 -3.80
C LYS A 195 11.87 -22.55 -3.06
N GLU A 196 11.02 -23.49 -2.64
CA GLU A 196 9.84 -23.19 -1.83
C GLU A 196 9.90 -23.99 -0.52
N VAL A 197 9.69 -23.29 0.60
CA VAL A 197 9.60 -23.87 1.94
C VAL A 197 8.25 -23.49 2.53
N THR A 198 7.52 -24.43 3.10
CA THR A 198 6.27 -24.12 3.80
C THR A 198 6.53 -24.02 5.29
N TYR A 199 6.08 -22.92 5.89
CA TYR A 199 6.17 -22.75 7.35
C TYR A 199 5.27 -23.78 8.06
N LYS A 200 5.87 -24.62 8.90
CA LYS A 200 5.20 -25.69 9.68
C LYS A 200 5.53 -25.63 11.18
N GLY A 201 5.73 -24.42 11.71
CA GLY A 201 6.06 -24.28 13.13
C GLY A 201 7.43 -24.83 13.47
N ASP A 202 7.48 -25.85 14.31
CA ASP A 202 8.71 -26.36 14.93
C ASP A 202 9.75 -26.93 13.93
N THR A 203 9.32 -27.40 12.76
CA THR A 203 10.25 -27.95 11.75
C THR A 203 10.85 -26.86 10.85
N PHE A 204 10.36 -25.64 10.93
CA PHE A 204 10.74 -24.57 9.99
C PHE A 204 12.24 -24.28 9.98
N ALA A 205 12.89 -24.28 11.14
CA ALA A 205 14.33 -24.03 11.24
C ALA A 205 15.15 -25.07 10.43
N THR A 206 14.79 -26.33 10.52
CA THR A 206 15.44 -27.42 9.76
C THR A 206 15.07 -27.36 8.26
N ASP A 207 13.81 -27.08 7.95
CA ASP A 207 13.33 -27.04 6.57
C ASP A 207 13.99 -25.86 5.79
N ILE A 208 14.12 -24.70 6.43
CA ILE A 208 14.76 -23.53 5.80
C ILE A 208 16.27 -23.70 5.68
N GLU A 209 16.93 -24.31 6.67
CA GLU A 209 18.36 -24.61 6.59
C GLU A 209 18.68 -25.55 5.43
N ALA A 210 17.86 -26.60 5.24
CA ALA A 210 18.02 -27.52 4.12
C ALA A 210 17.85 -26.87 2.74
N ALA A 211 17.15 -25.73 2.67
CA ALA A 211 16.99 -24.96 1.43
C ALA A 211 18.14 -23.96 1.21
N MET A 212 18.90 -23.60 2.24
CA MET A 212 20.01 -22.64 2.12
C MET A 212 21.25 -23.23 1.48
N VAL A 213 22.14 -22.36 1.02
CA VAL A 213 23.47 -22.70 0.53
C VAL A 213 24.51 -21.78 1.19
N ARG A 214 25.72 -22.29 1.47
CA ARG A 214 26.76 -21.54 2.20
C ARG A 214 27.66 -20.70 1.29
N ASP A 215 27.84 -21.13 0.05
CA ASP A 215 28.70 -20.49 -0.97
C ASP A 215 28.03 -19.32 -1.69
N LYS A 216 26.76 -19.06 -1.42
CA LYS A 216 25.97 -17.98 -2.00
C LYS A 216 25.18 -17.21 -0.94
N ARG A 217 24.81 -15.98 -1.28
CA ARG A 217 23.80 -15.25 -0.52
C ARG A 217 22.44 -15.92 -0.70
N ASN A 218 21.72 -16.05 0.40
CA ASN A 218 20.37 -16.57 0.40
C ASN A 218 19.40 -15.40 0.57
N VAL A 219 18.40 -15.26 -0.28
CA VAL A 219 17.33 -14.30 -0.09
C VAL A 219 16.03 -15.02 0.21
N VAL A 220 15.40 -14.66 1.30
CA VAL A 220 14.14 -15.24 1.79
C VAL A 220 13.01 -14.26 1.57
N LEU A 221 11.99 -14.69 0.85
CA LEU A 221 10.76 -13.94 0.59
C LEU A 221 9.56 -14.69 1.16
N PRO A 222 8.93 -14.23 2.26
CA PRO A 222 7.68 -14.81 2.74
C PRO A 222 6.50 -14.44 1.84
N THR A 223 5.51 -15.31 1.72
CA THR A 223 4.31 -15.06 0.90
C THR A 223 3.33 -14.08 1.55
N SER A 224 3.53 -13.74 2.82
CA SER A 224 2.71 -12.81 3.58
C SER A 224 3.49 -11.58 4.03
N ALA A 225 2.82 -10.42 4.02
CA ALA A 225 3.36 -9.15 4.48
C ALA A 225 3.18 -8.89 5.98
N SER A 226 2.48 -9.76 6.71
CA SER A 226 2.09 -9.53 8.11
C SER A 226 3.27 -9.49 9.07
N LEU A 227 3.12 -8.77 10.17
CA LEU A 227 4.07 -8.80 11.30
C LEU A 227 4.21 -10.22 11.89
N ASP A 228 3.12 -10.98 11.94
CA ASP A 228 3.12 -12.36 12.40
C ASP A 228 4.02 -13.26 11.51
N ALA A 229 3.96 -13.07 10.18
CA ALA A 229 4.84 -13.76 9.26
C ALA A 229 6.32 -13.41 9.51
N VAL A 230 6.64 -12.15 9.71
CA VAL A 230 8.01 -11.72 10.07
C VAL A 230 8.46 -12.37 11.37
N ASN A 231 7.62 -12.34 12.41
CA ASN A 231 7.94 -12.91 13.73
C ASN A 231 8.17 -14.43 13.68
N LYS A 232 7.48 -15.14 12.78
CA LYS A 232 7.66 -16.58 12.58
C LYS A 232 9.01 -16.94 11.98
N ILE A 233 9.57 -16.10 11.10
CA ILE A 233 10.77 -16.45 10.33
C ILE A 233 12.04 -15.79 10.86
N LYS A 234 11.96 -14.61 11.49
CA LYS A 234 13.14 -13.81 11.85
C LYS A 234 14.11 -14.52 12.80
N ALA A 235 13.61 -15.16 13.85
CA ALA A 235 14.47 -15.82 14.85
C ALA A 235 15.24 -17.02 14.28
N PRO A 236 14.62 -17.98 13.55
CA PRO A 236 15.36 -19.05 12.86
C PRO A 236 16.38 -18.53 11.85
N LEU A 237 16.05 -17.49 11.09
CA LEU A 237 16.95 -16.92 10.08
C LEU A 237 18.16 -16.22 10.74
N ARG A 238 17.95 -15.50 11.84
CA ARG A 238 19.04 -14.91 12.61
C ARG A 238 19.97 -15.97 13.19
N MET A 239 19.40 -17.01 13.77
CA MET A 239 20.18 -18.12 14.31
C MET A 239 21.10 -18.70 13.23
N LEU A 240 20.62 -18.94 12.01
CA LEU A 240 21.40 -19.47 10.90
C LEU A 240 22.44 -18.46 10.37
N SER A 241 22.19 -17.17 10.45
CA SER A 241 23.14 -16.13 10.04
C SER A 241 24.22 -15.84 11.07
N GLU A 242 24.00 -16.23 12.33
CA GLU A 242 24.93 -16.03 13.45
C GLU A 242 25.64 -17.34 13.88
N LEU A 243 25.19 -18.49 13.35
CA LEU A 243 25.67 -19.81 13.76
C LEU A 243 27.16 -19.98 13.42
N LYS A 244 27.98 -20.07 14.45
CA LYS A 244 29.39 -20.41 14.34
C LYS A 244 29.57 -21.88 14.71
N GLU A 245 29.53 -22.76 13.73
CA GLU A 245 30.02 -24.13 13.88
C GLU A 245 31.55 -24.12 13.73
N GLU A 246 32.26 -24.96 14.48
CA GLU A 246 33.75 -24.96 14.55
C GLU A 246 34.45 -25.04 13.19
N GLU A 247 33.79 -25.54 12.13
CA GLU A 247 34.34 -25.70 10.80
C GLU A 247 33.49 -25.13 9.65
N LYS A 248 32.41 -24.39 9.96
CA LYS A 248 31.47 -23.89 8.96
C LYS A 248 31.21 -22.41 9.10
N GLU A 249 31.29 -21.69 8.00
CA GLU A 249 30.87 -20.30 7.91
C GLU A 249 29.35 -20.14 8.10
N PRO A 250 28.89 -19.07 8.76
CA PRO A 250 27.46 -18.77 8.87
C PRO A 250 26.82 -18.56 7.50
N TYR A 251 25.51 -18.77 7.41
CA TYR A 251 24.78 -18.50 6.19
C TYR A 251 24.67 -16.99 5.94
N MET A 252 24.93 -16.55 4.71
CA MET A 252 24.64 -15.18 4.29
C MET A 252 23.14 -15.07 3.99
N VAL A 253 22.37 -14.44 4.87
CA VAL A 253 20.93 -14.35 4.79
C VAL A 253 20.49 -12.92 4.50
N ASN A 254 19.57 -12.78 3.55
CA ASN A 254 18.89 -11.54 3.24
C ASN A 254 17.38 -11.77 3.30
N LEU A 255 16.63 -10.79 3.77
CA LEU A 255 15.17 -10.77 3.61
C LEU A 255 14.77 -9.87 2.46
N PHE A 256 13.74 -10.26 1.73
CA PHE A 256 13.05 -9.39 0.79
C PHE A 256 11.58 -9.29 1.18
N GLY A 257 11.10 -8.08 1.43
CA GLY A 257 9.79 -7.84 2.03
C GLY A 257 8.98 -6.76 1.33
N TYR A 258 7.93 -6.37 2.01
CA TYR A 258 6.82 -5.60 1.52
C TYR A 258 6.83 -4.17 2.07
N PRO A 259 6.15 -3.20 1.41
CA PRO A 259 6.04 -1.82 1.89
C PRO A 259 5.51 -1.70 3.33
N GLU A 260 4.62 -2.64 3.73
CA GLU A 260 4.05 -2.70 5.07
C GLU A 260 5.12 -2.83 6.17
N TRP A 261 6.25 -3.45 5.87
CA TRP A 261 7.34 -3.67 6.83
C TRP A 261 7.99 -2.37 7.33
N GLN A 262 7.83 -1.28 6.60
CA GLN A 262 8.28 0.04 7.08
C GLN A 262 7.58 0.45 8.39
N THR A 263 6.37 -0.04 8.63
CA THR A 263 5.61 0.24 9.87
C THR A 263 6.04 -0.64 11.04
N TYR A 264 6.81 -1.70 10.81
CA TYR A 264 7.27 -2.66 11.83
C TYR A 264 8.66 -2.33 12.37
N THR A 265 9.23 -1.19 12.03
CA THR A 265 10.58 -0.80 12.44
C THR A 265 10.72 -0.71 13.96
N ARG A 266 9.69 -0.32 14.71
CA ARG A 266 9.74 -0.30 16.16
C ARG A 266 10.01 -1.69 16.79
N GLU A 267 9.51 -2.76 16.18
CA GLU A 267 9.52 -4.12 16.71
C GLU A 267 10.56 -5.02 16.05
N CYS A 268 10.96 -4.71 14.80
CA CYS A 268 11.79 -5.58 13.98
C CYS A 268 13.05 -4.91 13.43
N LEU A 269 13.37 -3.68 13.82
CA LEU A 269 14.48 -2.92 13.23
C LEU A 269 15.82 -3.66 13.30
N GLU A 270 16.16 -4.19 14.48
CA GLU A 270 17.40 -4.93 14.71
C GLU A 270 17.46 -6.21 13.85
N ASP A 271 16.32 -6.92 13.74
CA ASP A 271 16.22 -8.13 12.91
C ASP A 271 16.37 -7.78 11.42
N PHE A 272 15.77 -6.68 10.99
CA PHE A 272 15.88 -6.22 9.60
C PHE A 272 17.31 -5.83 9.25
N TYR A 273 18.05 -5.19 10.15
CA TYR A 273 19.46 -4.90 9.93
C TYR A 273 20.32 -6.17 9.94
N ALA A 274 20.12 -7.05 10.91
CA ALA A 274 20.90 -8.29 11.02
C ALA A 274 20.70 -9.21 9.80
N LEU A 275 19.51 -9.19 9.21
CA LEU A 275 19.16 -10.00 8.03
C LEU A 275 19.30 -9.23 6.70
N ASN A 276 19.98 -8.09 6.69
CA ASN A 276 20.19 -7.28 5.47
C ASN A 276 18.90 -7.17 4.64
N THR A 277 17.84 -6.64 5.24
CA THR A 277 16.49 -6.65 4.68
C THR A 277 16.33 -5.62 3.57
N TYR A 278 15.78 -6.03 2.46
CA TYR A 278 15.32 -5.19 1.36
C TYR A 278 13.81 -5.05 1.42
N ILE A 279 13.30 -3.84 1.26
CA ILE A 279 11.86 -3.57 1.26
C ILE A 279 11.51 -2.92 -0.07
N SER A 280 10.54 -3.51 -0.78
CA SER A 280 10.00 -2.89 -1.99
C SER A 280 9.11 -1.72 -1.60
N VAL A 281 9.45 -0.51 -2.04
CA VAL A 281 8.70 0.71 -1.73
C VAL A 281 8.29 1.44 -3.01
N SER A 282 7.13 2.12 -2.96
CA SER A 282 6.78 3.11 -3.97
C SER A 282 7.53 4.40 -3.68
N TYR A 283 8.43 4.79 -4.54
CA TYR A 283 9.09 6.09 -4.42
C TYR A 283 8.16 7.20 -4.95
N THR A 284 7.74 8.08 -4.06
CA THR A 284 7.49 9.47 -4.45
C THR A 284 8.85 10.17 -4.42
N HIS A 285 9.27 10.75 -5.55
CA HIS A 285 10.50 11.55 -5.60
C HIS A 285 10.35 12.76 -4.68
N LEU A 286 10.82 12.64 -3.45
CA LEU A 286 11.18 13.81 -2.65
C LEU A 286 12.45 14.40 -3.27
N ARG A 287 12.42 15.68 -3.69
CA ARG A 287 13.62 16.36 -4.14
C ARG A 287 14.62 16.43 -2.98
N ALA A 288 15.90 16.34 -3.29
CA ALA A 288 16.99 16.25 -2.29
C ALA A 288 17.02 17.40 -1.24
N HIS A 289 16.25 18.48 -1.42
CA HIS A 289 16.15 19.60 -0.46
C HIS A 289 15.07 19.39 0.62
N GLU A 290 14.19 18.39 0.47
CA GLU A 290 13.10 18.14 1.43
C GLU A 290 13.51 17.13 2.50
N THR A 291 14.68 16.49 2.34
CA THR A 291 15.13 15.43 3.25
C THR A 291 15.92 15.90 4.47
N CYS A 292 16.27 17.18 4.58
CA CYS A 292 17.10 17.70 5.68
C CYS A 292 16.41 18.66 6.64
N ALA A 293 15.16 19.04 6.41
CA ALA A 293 14.48 20.06 7.21
C ALA A 293 13.29 19.55 8.04
N ASP A 294 12.74 18.37 7.75
CA ASP A 294 11.43 17.93 8.29
C ASP A 294 11.45 16.52 8.94
N LEU A 295 12.60 16.07 9.43
CA LEU A 295 12.71 14.83 10.24
C LEU A 295 13.12 15.13 11.67
#